data_07252d33ba8c6a42e897730b458dae10
#
_entry.id   07252d33ba8c6a42e897730b458dae10
#
_cell.length_a   1.000
_cell.length_b   1.000
_cell.length_c   1.000
_cell.angle_alpha   90.00
_cell.angle_beta   90.00
_cell.angle_gamma   90.00
#
_symmetry.space_group_name_H-M   'P 1'
#
loop_
_entity.id
_entity.type
_entity.pdbx_description
1 polymer ?
#
loop_
_entity_poly.entity_id
_entity_poly.type
_entity_poly.pdbx_seq_one_letter_code
_entity_poly.pdbx_strand_id
1 'polypeptide(L)'
;AVLMFLGIIPVLAELICWKRDHATKAIKHLSLIGFALFYTVLLFTAQCNMVYAFVIPMMFAVMPYHDVKAFALINVGTVVENILVVLLGATQGGFGYLGQDAGFIQISVMILLCITSIYATISNQKNTDENIESITAAQDRAEATLREVMEMSSRMETSVADITAELNKLETAFDSTKTAMEEVSAGSGE
;
A
#
# COMPACT_ATOMS: atom_id res chain seq x y z
N ALA A 1 -8.21 34.87 -5.31
CA ALA A 1 -7.96 34.18 -6.61
C ALA A 1 -6.51 33.62 -6.65
N VAL A 2 -5.47 34.41 -6.42
CA VAL A 2 -4.05 33.96 -6.53
C VAL A 2 -3.75 32.78 -5.58
N LEU A 3 -4.20 32.83 -4.34
CA LEU A 3 -4.01 31.75 -3.34
C LEU A 3 -4.64 30.41 -3.77
N MET A 4 -5.81 30.44 -4.42
CA MET A 4 -6.44 29.22 -4.93
C MET A 4 -5.62 28.59 -6.05
N PHE A 5 -5.03 29.41 -6.95
CA PHE A 5 -4.14 28.92 -8.00
C PHE A 5 -2.87 28.29 -7.43
N LEU A 6 -2.31 28.87 -6.37
CA LEU A 6 -1.10 28.34 -5.72
C LEU A 6 -1.35 26.92 -5.14
N GLY A 7 -2.55 26.67 -4.59
CA GLY A 7 -2.94 25.35 -4.05
C GLY A 7 -3.20 24.30 -5.14
N ILE A 8 -3.60 24.73 -6.34
CA ILE A 8 -3.87 23.82 -7.45
C ILE A 8 -2.55 23.32 -8.10
N ILE A 9 -1.49 24.11 -8.08
CA ILE A 9 -0.21 23.77 -8.71
C ILE A 9 0.38 22.44 -8.19
N PRO A 10 0.54 22.20 -6.88
CA PRO A 10 1.03 20.93 -6.37
C PRO A 10 0.17 19.76 -6.81
N VAL A 11 -1.15 19.90 -6.74
CA VAL A 11 -2.12 18.84 -7.11
C VAL A 11 -2.02 18.49 -8.60
N LEU A 12 -1.91 19.50 -9.48
CA LEU A 12 -1.71 19.27 -10.92
C LEU A 12 -0.37 18.62 -11.21
N ALA A 13 0.70 19.06 -10.53
CA ALA A 13 2.02 18.47 -10.68
C ALA A 13 2.04 16.99 -10.23
N GLU A 14 1.37 16.66 -9.14
CA GLU A 14 1.18 15.27 -8.68
C GLU A 14 0.41 14.44 -9.71
N LEU A 15 -0.69 14.97 -10.24
CA LEU A 15 -1.51 14.29 -11.24
C LEU A 15 -0.71 14.00 -12.53
N ILE A 16 0.14 14.93 -12.95
CA ILE A 16 1.01 14.76 -14.11
C ILE A 16 2.08 13.70 -13.83
N CYS A 17 2.73 13.75 -12.67
CA CYS A 17 3.72 12.77 -12.25
C CYS A 17 3.09 11.37 -12.14
N TRP A 18 1.93 11.25 -11.51
CA TRP A 18 1.19 9.98 -11.39
C TRP A 18 0.83 9.38 -12.75
N LYS A 19 0.40 10.23 -13.69
CA LYS A 19 0.04 9.78 -15.05
C LYS A 19 1.26 9.30 -15.85
N ARG A 20 2.45 9.80 -15.52
CA ARG A 20 3.70 9.45 -16.22
C ARG A 20 4.36 8.21 -15.63
N ASP A 21 4.37 8.08 -14.30
CA ASP A 21 4.95 6.93 -13.59
C ASP A 21 4.32 6.82 -12.20
N HIS A 22 3.53 5.77 -11.99
CA HIS A 22 2.76 5.52 -10.76
C HIS A 22 3.65 5.19 -9.55
N ALA A 23 4.91 4.78 -9.77
CA ALA A 23 5.84 4.33 -8.73
C ALA A 23 6.91 5.37 -8.36
N THR A 24 6.81 6.60 -8.92
CA THR A 24 7.85 7.61 -8.75
C THR A 24 7.90 8.16 -7.32
N LYS A 25 9.05 8.00 -6.66
CA LYS A 25 9.31 8.61 -5.33
C LYS A 25 9.21 10.14 -5.34
N ALA A 26 9.27 10.76 -6.51
CA ALA A 26 9.15 12.21 -6.68
C ALA A 26 7.77 12.73 -6.25
N ILE A 27 6.69 11.97 -6.43
CA ILE A 27 5.33 12.36 -6.05
C ILE A 27 5.29 12.68 -4.55
N LYS A 28 5.86 11.82 -3.73
CA LYS A 28 5.93 12.01 -2.28
C LYS A 28 6.58 13.35 -1.89
N HIS A 29 7.75 13.67 -2.47
CA HIS A 29 8.45 14.91 -2.15
C HIS A 29 7.72 16.14 -2.70
N LEU A 30 7.09 16.00 -3.86
CA LEU A 30 6.31 17.06 -4.47
C LEU A 30 5.09 17.41 -3.63
N SER A 31 4.34 16.40 -3.17
CA SER A 31 3.24 16.54 -2.20
C SER A 31 3.70 17.25 -0.94
N LEU A 32 4.74 16.72 -0.29
CA LEU A 32 5.21 17.23 0.99
C LEU A 32 5.63 18.70 0.91
N ILE A 33 6.50 19.00 -0.03
CA ILE A 33 7.07 20.36 -0.20
C ILE A 33 6.01 21.31 -0.76
N GLY A 34 5.24 20.86 -1.75
CA GLY A 34 4.20 21.67 -2.38
C GLY A 34 3.12 22.11 -1.40
N PHE A 35 2.63 21.19 -0.58
CA PHE A 35 1.64 21.52 0.44
C PHE A 35 2.22 22.33 1.59
N ALA A 36 3.46 22.06 2.03
CA ALA A 36 4.12 22.88 3.06
C ALA A 36 4.25 24.34 2.61
N LEU A 37 4.78 24.58 1.40
CA LEU A 37 4.90 25.93 0.84
C LEU A 37 3.54 26.62 0.68
N PHE A 38 2.55 25.89 0.17
CA PHE A 38 1.19 26.44 0.06
C PHE A 38 0.63 26.85 1.43
N TYR A 39 0.77 25.98 2.44
CA TYR A 39 0.30 26.26 3.78
C TYR A 39 0.99 27.46 4.41
N THR A 40 2.32 27.55 4.32
CA THR A 40 3.11 28.70 4.81
C THR A 40 2.63 30.00 4.16
N VAL A 41 2.50 30.04 2.84
CA VAL A 41 2.03 31.26 2.14
C VAL A 41 0.60 31.60 2.57
N LEU A 42 -0.27 30.61 2.68
CA LEU A 42 -1.66 30.80 3.10
C LEU A 42 -1.75 31.35 4.50
N LEU A 43 -0.98 30.77 5.45
CA LEU A 43 -1.00 31.13 6.86
C LEU A 43 -0.52 32.58 7.10
N PHE A 44 0.52 33.03 6.35
CA PHE A 44 1.08 34.38 6.52
C PHE A 44 0.40 35.46 5.68
N THR A 45 -0.43 35.10 4.69
CA THR A 45 -1.10 36.10 3.83
C THR A 45 -2.59 36.24 4.08
N ALA A 46 -3.25 35.22 4.61
CA ALA A 46 -4.69 35.27 4.83
C ALA A 46 -5.04 36.04 6.11
N GLN A 47 -6.14 36.81 6.04
CA GLN A 47 -6.67 37.59 7.16
C GLN A 47 -7.76 36.83 7.93
N CYS A 48 -7.79 35.51 7.81
CA CYS A 48 -8.84 34.64 8.39
C CYS A 48 -8.24 33.74 9.47
N ASN A 49 -8.87 33.67 10.62
CA ASN A 49 -8.43 32.83 11.74
C ASN A 49 -8.59 31.30 11.50
N MET A 50 -9.39 30.89 10.52
CA MET A 50 -9.63 29.47 10.21
C MET A 50 -8.56 28.87 9.28
N VAL A 51 -7.56 29.64 8.87
CA VAL A 51 -6.53 29.19 7.91
C VAL A 51 -5.72 28.01 8.44
N TYR A 52 -5.48 27.94 9.73
CA TYR A 52 -4.78 26.80 10.33
C TYR A 52 -5.46 25.45 10.07
N ALA A 53 -6.78 25.43 9.83
CA ALA A 53 -7.52 24.20 9.56
C ALA A 53 -7.16 23.56 8.20
N PHE A 54 -6.55 24.31 7.27
CA PHE A 54 -6.09 23.77 5.98
C PHE A 54 -4.97 22.75 6.11
N VAL A 55 -4.31 22.68 7.27
CA VAL A 55 -3.34 21.60 7.54
C VAL A 55 -3.99 20.22 7.60
N ILE A 56 -5.26 20.13 7.98
CA ILE A 56 -5.96 18.85 8.17
C ILE A 56 -6.03 18.04 6.87
N PRO A 57 -6.59 18.54 5.75
CA PRO A 57 -6.60 17.82 4.49
C PRO A 57 -5.18 17.54 3.95
N MET A 58 -4.21 18.41 4.21
CA MET A 58 -2.81 18.22 3.86
C MET A 58 -2.21 17.00 4.60
N MET A 59 -2.47 16.86 5.89
CA MET A 59 -2.01 15.71 6.67
C MET A 59 -2.58 14.39 6.14
N PHE A 60 -3.87 14.37 5.81
CA PHE A 60 -4.49 13.18 5.22
C PHE A 60 -3.91 12.82 3.85
N ALA A 61 -3.55 13.81 3.03
CA ALA A 61 -2.94 13.57 1.73
C ALA A 61 -1.52 12.98 1.82
N VAL A 62 -0.76 13.33 2.86
CA VAL A 62 0.64 12.88 3.04
C VAL A 62 0.75 11.59 3.84
N MET A 63 -0.21 11.28 4.70
CA MET A 63 -0.21 10.09 5.57
C MET A 63 0.01 8.75 4.83
N PRO A 64 -0.53 8.50 3.62
CA PRO A 64 -0.35 7.24 2.89
C PRO A 64 1.09 6.95 2.45
N TYR A 65 1.96 7.95 2.40
CA TYR A 65 3.35 7.76 1.95
C TYR A 65 4.27 7.06 2.97
N HIS A 66 3.79 6.79 4.19
CA HIS A 66 4.48 6.01 5.23
C HIS A 66 5.90 6.49 5.60
N ASP A 67 6.22 7.76 5.34
CA ASP A 67 7.50 8.36 5.73
C ASP A 67 7.34 9.14 7.04
N VAL A 68 7.44 8.42 8.16
CA VAL A 68 7.26 8.98 9.50
C VAL A 68 8.21 10.15 9.74
N LYS A 69 9.46 10.10 9.26
CA LYS A 69 10.45 11.17 9.51
C LYS A 69 10.09 12.45 8.78
N ALA A 70 9.78 12.34 7.49
CA ALA A 70 9.39 13.50 6.69
C ALA A 70 8.04 14.08 7.17
N PHE A 71 7.10 13.21 7.52
CA PHE A 71 5.81 13.58 8.05
C PHE A 71 5.93 14.28 9.43
N ALA A 72 6.75 13.75 10.34
CA ALA A 72 7.00 14.37 11.64
C ALA A 72 7.67 15.75 11.49
N LEU A 73 8.63 15.89 10.57
CA LEU A 73 9.29 17.17 10.32
C LEU A 73 8.30 18.24 9.87
N ILE A 74 7.39 17.91 8.95
CA ILE A 74 6.36 18.86 8.49
C ILE A 74 5.38 19.19 9.60
N ASN A 75 4.93 18.19 10.38
CA ASN A 75 4.02 18.43 11.50
C ASN A 75 4.63 19.37 12.55
N VAL A 76 5.88 19.18 12.91
CA VAL A 76 6.61 20.08 13.82
C VAL A 76 6.75 21.46 13.19
N GLY A 77 7.07 21.53 11.89
CA GLY A 77 7.14 22.79 11.14
C GLY A 77 5.82 23.57 11.19
N THR A 78 4.69 22.90 10.94
CA THR A 78 3.36 23.54 10.98
C THR A 78 2.99 24.03 12.39
N VAL A 79 3.39 23.33 13.46
CA VAL A 79 3.20 23.81 14.83
C VAL A 79 4.01 25.07 15.07
N VAL A 80 5.28 25.10 14.67
CA VAL A 80 6.16 26.28 14.80
C VAL A 80 5.61 27.47 14.02
N GLU A 81 5.17 27.27 12.78
CA GLU A 81 4.55 28.33 11.96
C GLU A 81 3.30 28.90 12.61
N ASN A 82 2.43 28.06 13.21
CA ASN A 82 1.24 28.54 13.92
C ASN A 82 1.59 29.32 15.19
N ILE A 83 2.60 28.89 15.94
CA ILE A 83 3.09 29.66 17.09
C ILE A 83 3.61 31.02 16.64
N LEU A 84 4.39 31.08 15.57
CA LEU A 84 4.93 32.33 15.00
C LEU A 84 3.81 33.26 14.56
N VAL A 85 2.79 32.76 13.85
CA VAL A 85 1.66 33.57 13.39
C VAL A 85 0.84 34.12 14.55
N VAL A 86 0.58 33.36 15.61
CA VAL A 86 -0.12 33.81 16.79
C VAL A 86 0.69 34.87 17.52
N LEU A 87 2.01 34.71 17.68
CA LEU A 87 2.90 35.69 18.28
C LEU A 87 2.97 36.99 17.49
N LEU A 88 3.12 36.91 16.15
CA LEU A 88 3.12 38.08 15.28
C LEU A 88 1.76 38.80 15.30
N GLY A 89 0.67 38.05 15.25
CA GLY A 89 -0.68 38.60 15.36
C GLY A 89 -0.93 39.31 16.67
N ALA A 90 -0.43 38.75 17.79
CA ALA A 90 -0.55 39.38 19.10
C ALA A 90 0.28 40.66 19.26
N THR A 91 1.44 40.76 18.59
CA THR A 91 2.35 41.91 18.71
C THR A 91 2.11 43.00 17.68
N GLN A 92 1.81 42.62 16.45
CA GLN A 92 1.71 43.54 15.29
C GLN A 92 0.26 43.71 14.81
N GLY A 93 -0.62 42.82 15.21
CA GLY A 93 -1.96 42.69 14.63
C GLY A 93 -1.95 41.97 13.26
N GLY A 94 -3.12 41.68 12.72
CA GLY A 94 -3.25 40.98 11.43
C GLY A 94 -3.19 39.46 11.56
N PHE A 95 -2.89 38.76 10.46
CA PHE A 95 -2.80 37.32 10.36
C PHE A 95 -4.05 36.55 10.87
N GLY A 96 -5.21 37.16 10.83
CA GLY A 96 -6.44 36.59 11.38
C GLY A 96 -6.48 36.42 12.90
N TYR A 97 -5.63 37.13 13.64
CA TYR A 97 -5.59 37.07 15.10
C TYR A 97 -6.85 37.66 15.73
N LEU A 98 -7.60 36.86 16.49
CA LEU A 98 -8.85 37.25 17.15
C LEU A 98 -8.71 37.42 18.69
N GLY A 99 -7.50 37.46 19.21
CA GLY A 99 -7.26 37.58 20.64
C GLY A 99 -6.56 36.36 21.24
N GLN A 100 -6.22 36.50 22.51
CA GLN A 100 -5.38 35.54 23.23
C GLN A 100 -6.02 34.15 23.31
N ASP A 101 -7.32 34.09 23.60
CA ASP A 101 -8.04 32.81 23.73
C ASP A 101 -8.08 32.03 22.40
N ALA A 102 -8.33 32.73 21.30
CA ALA A 102 -8.32 32.11 19.95
C ALA A 102 -6.92 31.61 19.59
N GLY A 103 -5.86 32.35 19.93
CA GLY A 103 -4.48 31.94 19.73
C GLY A 103 -4.12 30.70 20.55
N PHE A 104 -4.53 30.62 21.82
CA PHE A 104 -4.32 29.43 22.64
C PHE A 104 -5.06 28.19 22.08
N ILE A 105 -6.30 28.36 21.64
CA ILE A 105 -7.06 27.28 21.00
C ILE A 105 -6.34 26.79 19.74
N GLN A 106 -5.91 27.70 18.86
CA GLN A 106 -5.19 27.36 17.63
C GLN A 106 -3.92 26.55 17.93
N ILE A 107 -3.07 27.01 18.84
CA ILE A 107 -1.84 26.31 19.22
C ILE A 107 -2.15 24.94 19.83
N SER A 108 -3.13 24.86 20.73
CA SER A 108 -3.53 23.62 21.39
C SER A 108 -4.05 22.59 20.39
N VAL A 109 -4.87 23.01 19.43
CA VAL A 109 -5.38 22.13 18.35
C VAL A 109 -4.23 21.65 17.47
N MET A 110 -3.27 22.52 17.14
CA MET A 110 -2.12 22.15 16.31
C MET A 110 -1.19 21.14 16.99
N ILE A 111 -0.95 21.30 18.29
CA ILE A 111 -0.16 20.36 19.08
C ILE A 111 -0.87 19.00 19.17
N LEU A 112 -2.17 19.00 19.47
CA LEU A 112 -2.95 17.76 19.52
C LEU A 112 -2.97 17.04 18.15
N LEU A 113 -3.17 17.79 17.09
CA LEU A 113 -3.17 17.27 15.72
C LEU A 113 -1.79 16.69 15.35
N CYS A 114 -0.70 17.37 15.73
CA CYS A 114 0.67 16.89 15.52
C CYS A 114 0.90 15.53 16.21
N ILE A 115 0.56 15.42 17.47
CA ILE A 115 0.73 14.20 18.27
C ILE A 115 -0.11 13.06 17.68
N THR A 116 -1.40 13.31 17.45
CA THR A 116 -2.32 12.27 16.96
C THR A 116 -1.98 11.80 15.54
N SER A 117 -1.58 12.71 14.66
CA SER A 117 -1.23 12.38 13.27
C SER A 117 0.10 11.62 13.19
N ILE A 118 1.11 11.98 13.97
CA ILE A 118 2.37 11.22 14.05
C ILE A 118 2.10 9.81 14.59
N TYR A 119 1.33 9.69 15.67
CA TYR A 119 0.95 8.39 16.22
C TYR A 119 0.18 7.53 15.21
N ALA A 120 -0.79 8.12 14.52
CA ALA A 120 -1.57 7.45 13.49
C ALA A 120 -0.68 6.97 12.33
N THR A 121 0.30 7.78 11.91
CA THR A 121 1.24 7.39 10.84
C THR A 121 2.14 6.24 11.26
N ILE A 122 2.66 6.25 12.49
CA ILE A 122 3.46 5.14 13.04
C ILE A 122 2.64 3.86 13.12
N SER A 123 1.41 3.94 13.63
CA SER A 123 0.50 2.79 13.73
C SER A 123 0.14 2.23 12.36
N ASN A 124 -0.13 3.11 11.40
CA ASN A 124 -0.47 2.71 10.04
C ASN A 124 0.73 2.04 9.32
N GLN A 125 1.95 2.56 9.52
CA GLN A 125 3.16 1.94 8.98
C GLN A 125 3.35 0.54 9.57
N LYS A 126 3.23 0.39 10.89
CA LYS A 126 3.36 -0.91 11.54
C LYS A 126 2.34 -1.93 11.02
N ASN A 127 1.07 -1.53 10.90
CA ASN A 127 0.03 -2.40 10.35
C ASN A 127 0.32 -2.79 8.89
N THR A 128 0.88 -1.87 8.10
CA THR A 128 1.25 -2.15 6.71
C THR A 128 2.40 -3.14 6.63
N ASP A 129 3.43 -2.98 7.46
CA ASP A 129 4.58 -3.88 7.51
C ASP A 129 4.15 -5.31 7.94
N GLU A 130 3.28 -5.43 8.96
CA GLU A 130 2.69 -6.70 9.39
C GLU A 130 1.84 -7.37 8.29
N ASN A 131 1.07 -6.58 7.54
CA ASN A 131 0.29 -7.09 6.41
C ASN A 131 1.19 -7.57 5.26
N ILE A 132 2.26 -6.85 4.94
CA ILE A 132 3.23 -7.25 3.90
C ILE A 132 3.90 -8.55 4.30
N GLU A 133 4.35 -8.69 5.55
CA GLU A 133 4.94 -9.93 6.07
C GLU A 133 3.96 -11.10 5.98
N SER A 134 2.70 -10.91 6.36
CA SER A 134 1.65 -11.92 6.26
C SER A 134 1.37 -12.34 4.81
N ILE A 135 1.32 -11.38 3.88
CA ILE A 135 1.12 -11.65 2.45
C ILE A 135 2.32 -12.42 1.88
N THR A 136 3.54 -12.03 2.22
CA THR A 136 4.76 -12.70 1.78
C THR A 136 4.80 -14.15 2.28
N ALA A 137 4.49 -14.37 3.55
CA ALA A 137 4.41 -15.72 4.12
C ALA A 137 3.30 -16.58 3.47
N ALA A 138 2.17 -15.98 3.10
CA ALA A 138 1.11 -16.68 2.39
C ALA A 138 1.53 -17.04 0.95
N GLN A 139 2.27 -16.16 0.28
CA GLN A 139 2.82 -16.40 -1.05
C GLN A 139 3.84 -17.54 -1.04
N ASP A 140 4.77 -17.55 -0.08
CA ASP A 140 5.77 -18.61 0.08
C ASP A 140 5.10 -19.98 0.30
N ARG A 141 4.03 -20.04 1.10
CA ARG A 141 3.25 -21.26 1.31
C ARG A 141 2.55 -21.71 0.03
N ALA A 142 1.98 -20.77 -0.72
CA ALA A 142 1.33 -21.08 -1.99
C ALA A 142 2.31 -21.64 -3.01
N GLU A 143 3.52 -21.07 -3.11
CA GLU A 143 4.58 -21.59 -3.98
C GLU A 143 5.03 -22.99 -3.57
N ALA A 144 5.21 -23.24 -2.26
CA ALA A 144 5.55 -24.59 -1.76
C ALA A 144 4.47 -25.62 -2.12
N THR A 145 3.19 -25.27 -1.90
CA THR A 145 2.06 -26.13 -2.27
C THR A 145 2.01 -26.40 -3.77
N LEU A 146 2.28 -25.38 -4.58
CA LEU A 146 2.31 -25.52 -6.03
C LEU A 146 3.40 -26.52 -6.49
N ARG A 147 4.59 -26.46 -5.90
CA ARG A 147 5.69 -27.41 -6.17
C ARG A 147 5.29 -28.84 -5.79
N GLU A 148 4.66 -29.01 -4.62
CA GLU A 148 4.19 -30.33 -4.15
C GLU A 148 3.13 -30.92 -5.09
N VAL A 149 2.18 -30.10 -5.56
CA VAL A 149 1.16 -30.51 -6.54
C VAL A 149 1.79 -30.89 -7.87
N MET A 150 2.79 -30.13 -8.33
CA MET A 150 3.51 -30.48 -9.58
C MET A 150 4.27 -31.78 -9.45
N GLU A 151 4.94 -32.04 -8.31
CA GLU A 151 5.63 -33.31 -8.06
C GLU A 151 4.63 -34.48 -8.00
N MET A 152 3.51 -34.28 -7.31
CA MET A 152 2.43 -35.28 -7.26
C MET A 152 1.85 -35.58 -8.65
N SER A 153 1.64 -34.56 -9.47
CA SER A 153 1.18 -34.72 -10.87
C SER A 153 2.16 -35.54 -11.69
N SER A 154 3.45 -35.25 -11.58
CA SER A 154 4.50 -36.02 -12.27
C SER A 154 4.56 -37.48 -11.84
N ARG A 155 4.41 -37.75 -10.54
CA ARG A 155 4.32 -39.12 -10.01
C ARG A 155 3.07 -39.84 -10.52
N MET A 156 1.95 -39.13 -10.60
CA MET A 156 0.72 -39.69 -11.15
C MET A 156 0.86 -40.07 -12.65
N GLU A 157 1.49 -39.20 -13.45
CA GLU A 157 1.79 -39.50 -14.85
C GLU A 157 2.64 -40.78 -15.00
N THR A 158 3.68 -40.93 -14.17
CA THR A 158 4.51 -42.11 -14.13
C THR A 158 3.70 -43.37 -13.77
N SER A 159 2.88 -43.26 -12.72
CA SER A 159 2.03 -44.40 -12.31
C SER A 159 1.00 -44.80 -13.35
N VAL A 160 0.42 -43.84 -14.08
CA VAL A 160 -0.49 -44.12 -15.19
C VAL A 160 0.24 -44.84 -16.33
N ALA A 161 1.48 -44.42 -16.65
CA ALA A 161 2.29 -45.09 -17.65
C ALA A 161 2.64 -46.55 -17.28
N ASP A 162 2.99 -46.79 -16.00
CA ASP A 162 3.25 -48.12 -15.46
C ASP A 162 2.01 -49.02 -15.52
N ILE A 163 0.85 -48.50 -15.09
CA ILE A 163 -0.44 -49.24 -15.18
C ILE A 163 -0.76 -49.58 -16.64
N THR A 164 -0.54 -48.64 -17.56
CA THR A 164 -0.78 -48.89 -18.97
C THR A 164 0.13 -50.01 -19.53
N ALA A 165 1.40 -50.01 -19.11
CA ALA A 165 2.34 -51.08 -19.49
C ALA A 165 1.92 -52.44 -18.93
N GLU A 166 1.44 -52.51 -17.68
CA GLU A 166 0.96 -53.77 -17.10
C GLU A 166 -0.33 -54.25 -17.74
N LEU A 167 -1.25 -53.36 -18.11
CA LEU A 167 -2.46 -53.71 -18.86
C LEU A 167 -2.13 -54.34 -20.23
N ASN A 168 -1.16 -53.80 -20.95
CA ASN A 168 -0.71 -54.36 -22.23
C ASN A 168 -0.09 -55.78 -22.06
N LYS A 169 0.67 -56.01 -21.00
CA LYS A 169 1.18 -57.35 -20.66
C LYS A 169 0.04 -58.31 -20.34
N LEU A 170 -0.96 -57.88 -19.62
CA LEU A 170 -2.14 -58.67 -19.29
C LEU A 170 -2.92 -59.05 -20.55
N GLU A 171 -3.14 -58.12 -21.48
CA GLU A 171 -3.79 -58.37 -22.77
C GLU A 171 -3.02 -59.43 -23.57
N THR A 172 -1.68 -59.35 -23.66
CA THR A 172 -0.83 -60.33 -24.31
C THR A 172 -0.96 -61.74 -23.67
N ALA A 173 -1.01 -61.79 -22.33
CA ALA A 173 -1.19 -63.03 -21.60
C ALA A 173 -2.58 -63.65 -21.84
N PHE A 174 -3.64 -62.85 -21.91
CA PHE A 174 -4.98 -63.32 -22.27
C PHE A 174 -5.04 -63.88 -23.67
N ASP A 175 -4.44 -63.22 -24.66
CA ASP A 175 -4.38 -63.75 -26.04
C ASP A 175 -3.63 -65.06 -26.12
N SER A 176 -2.52 -65.21 -25.41
CA SER A 176 -1.77 -66.46 -25.29
C SER A 176 -2.60 -67.58 -24.67
N THR A 177 -3.33 -67.24 -23.60
CA THR A 177 -4.22 -68.19 -22.89
C THR A 177 -5.38 -68.63 -23.80
N LYS A 178 -5.98 -67.70 -24.54
CA LYS A 178 -7.05 -67.98 -25.49
C LYS A 178 -6.54 -68.92 -26.60
N THR A 179 -5.38 -68.68 -27.16
CA THR A 179 -4.76 -69.57 -28.21
C THR A 179 -4.52 -70.93 -27.64
N ALA A 180 -3.98 -71.08 -26.42
CA ALA A 180 -3.77 -72.41 -25.81
C ALA A 180 -5.09 -73.13 -25.53
N MET A 181 -6.15 -72.43 -25.13
CA MET A 181 -7.48 -73.02 -24.97
C MET A 181 -8.09 -73.50 -26.31
N GLU A 182 -7.89 -72.75 -27.36
CA GLU A 182 -8.33 -73.16 -28.74
C GLU A 182 -7.61 -74.42 -29.19
N GLU A 183 -6.26 -74.55 -28.97
CA GLU A 183 -5.46 -75.73 -29.24
C GLU A 183 -5.92 -76.93 -28.42
N VAL A 184 -6.19 -76.75 -27.09
CA VAL A 184 -6.70 -77.81 -26.23
C VAL A 184 -8.11 -78.28 -26.70
N SER A 185 -8.95 -77.32 -27.09
CA SER A 185 -10.30 -77.62 -27.59
C SER A 185 -10.24 -78.46 -28.95
N ALA A 186 -9.32 -78.07 -29.83
CA ALA A 186 -9.12 -78.79 -31.08
C ALA A 186 -8.54 -80.19 -30.86
N GLY A 187 -7.58 -80.35 -29.91
CA GLY A 187 -6.98 -81.68 -29.57
C GLY A 187 -7.85 -82.62 -28.78
N SER A 188 -8.91 -82.13 -28.11
CA SER A 188 -9.86 -82.92 -27.30
C SER A 188 -11.08 -83.40 -28.14
N GLY A 189 -11.18 -82.98 -29.37
CA GLY A 189 -12.26 -83.32 -30.31
C GLY A 189 -11.98 -84.49 -31.25
N GLU A 190 -10.74 -85.05 -31.16
CA GLU A 190 -10.39 -86.34 -31.82
C GLU A 190 -10.54 -87.50 -30.82
#